data_d8497eff0ccf0bfaffb00cf06eadf150
#
_entry.id   d8497eff0ccf0bfaffb00cf06eadf150
#
_cell.length_a   1.000
_cell.length_b   1.000
_cell.length_c   1.000
_cell.angle_alpha   90.00
_cell.angle_beta   90.00
_cell.angle_gamma   90.00
#
_symmetry.space_group_name_H-M   'P 1'
#
loop_
_entity.id
_entity.type
_entity.pdbx_description
1 polymer ?
#
loop_
_entity_poly.entity_id
_entity_poly.type
_entity_poly.pdbx_seq_one_letter_code
_entity_poly.pdbx_strand_id
1 'polypeptide(L)'
;MSFADEAFEQMKRNFRSAHSGMMKKANRESQGEPLILSILMQKGEQTPSRLAEFSGSSSARISAVLGTLEKKGMITRRIDSDDRRNILVSITSQGKERIESNHREMRDTLTWIFEQMGEQKTHDFMKLMNEFVTYMALTHPGEPRPTKELVQESLREAQDSFEKEFSASKDET
;
A
#
# COMPACT_ATOMS: atom_id res chain seq x y z
N MET A 1 -6.53 -4.96 32.00
CA MET A 1 -6.29 -4.76 30.55
C MET A 1 -6.82 -6.02 29.85
N SER A 2 -7.64 -5.87 28.82
CA SER A 2 -8.14 -7.05 28.10
C SER A 2 -7.04 -7.61 27.17
N PHE A 3 -7.18 -8.88 26.73
CA PHE A 3 -6.24 -9.46 25.77
C PHE A 3 -6.17 -8.62 24.48
N ALA A 4 -7.28 -7.98 24.09
CA ALA A 4 -7.34 -7.12 22.90
C ALA A 4 -6.53 -5.82 23.08
N ASP A 5 -6.55 -5.22 24.30
CA ASP A 5 -5.72 -4.07 24.63
C ASP A 5 -4.23 -4.44 24.58
N GLU A 6 -3.88 -5.61 25.12
CA GLU A 6 -2.50 -6.11 25.09
C GLU A 6 -2.03 -6.37 23.65
N ALA A 7 -2.86 -6.99 22.82
CA ALA A 7 -2.59 -7.22 21.40
C ALA A 7 -2.40 -5.92 20.64
N PHE A 8 -3.24 -4.89 20.89
CA PHE A 8 -3.11 -3.57 20.29
C PHE A 8 -1.78 -2.89 20.67
N GLU A 9 -1.40 -2.92 21.94
CA GLU A 9 -0.12 -2.36 22.39
C GLU A 9 1.09 -3.13 21.81
N GLN A 10 0.98 -4.46 21.69
CA GLN A 10 2.02 -5.25 21.04
C GLN A 10 2.14 -4.94 19.54
N MET A 11 1.01 -4.83 18.84
CA MET A 11 0.98 -4.44 17.44
C MET A 11 1.63 -3.06 17.23
N LYS A 12 1.29 -2.07 18.07
CA LYS A 12 1.92 -0.74 18.03
C LYS A 12 3.45 -0.80 18.22
N ARG A 13 3.93 -1.64 19.16
CA ARG A 13 5.38 -1.85 19.38
C ARG A 13 6.05 -2.44 18.15
N ASN A 14 5.45 -3.50 17.57
CA ASN A 14 5.98 -4.18 16.40
C ASN A 14 6.06 -3.24 15.18
N PHE A 15 5.00 -2.46 14.92
CA PHE A 15 5.00 -1.49 13.83
C PHE A 15 6.03 -0.38 14.02
N ARG A 16 6.21 0.14 15.25
CA ARG A 16 7.26 1.14 15.53
C ARG A 16 8.65 0.57 15.28
N SER A 17 8.91 -0.65 15.71
CA SER A 17 10.20 -1.32 15.53
C SER A 17 10.47 -1.59 14.05
N ALA A 18 9.52 -2.16 13.32
CA ALA A 18 9.61 -2.40 11.89
C ALA A 18 9.78 -1.08 11.10
N HIS A 19 9.00 -0.04 11.46
CA HIS A 19 9.10 1.26 10.84
C HIS A 19 10.47 1.91 11.06
N SER A 20 11.04 1.81 12.26
CA SER A 20 12.40 2.35 12.54
C SER A 20 13.50 1.63 11.75
N GLY A 21 13.35 0.34 11.49
CA GLY A 21 14.29 -0.45 10.68
C GLY A 21 14.18 -0.15 9.18
N MET A 22 12.96 -0.11 8.65
CA MET A 22 12.70 0.21 7.24
C MET A 22 12.97 1.68 6.89
N MET A 23 12.67 2.61 7.82
CA MET A 23 12.81 4.05 7.58
C MET A 23 14.23 4.59 7.71
N LYS A 24 15.18 3.86 8.33
CA LYS A 24 16.59 4.26 8.31
C LYS A 24 17.18 4.28 6.89
N LYS A 25 16.57 3.58 5.94
CA LYS A 25 16.99 3.52 4.53
C LYS A 25 16.26 4.51 3.61
N ALA A 26 15.10 5.02 4.01
CA ALA A 26 14.32 6.00 3.23
C ALA A 26 14.55 7.40 3.81
N ASN A 27 15.29 8.22 3.10
CA ASN A 27 15.42 9.64 3.41
C ASN A 27 14.02 10.26 3.55
N ARG A 28 13.77 11.04 4.60
CA ARG A 28 12.44 11.65 4.89
C ARG A 28 11.85 12.43 3.70
N GLU A 29 12.72 12.91 2.80
CA GLU A 29 12.33 13.65 1.60
C GLU A 29 11.67 12.77 0.52
N SER A 30 11.92 11.45 0.54
CA SER A 30 11.37 10.50 -0.46
C SER A 30 10.05 9.84 -0.05
N GLN A 31 9.51 10.13 1.14
CA GLN A 31 8.36 9.40 1.69
C GLN A 31 7.05 9.49 0.87
N GLY A 32 6.92 10.49 0.01
CA GLY A 32 5.74 10.65 -0.84
C GLY A 32 5.96 10.22 -2.29
N GLU A 33 7.21 10.07 -2.72
CA GLU A 33 7.56 9.79 -4.12
C GLU A 33 6.97 8.48 -4.65
N PRO A 34 7.12 7.33 -3.95
CA PRO A 34 6.57 6.06 -4.43
C PRO A 34 5.04 6.09 -4.55
N LEU A 35 4.36 6.75 -3.60
CA LEU A 35 2.90 6.87 -3.63
C LEU A 35 2.44 7.68 -4.83
N ILE A 36 3.05 8.82 -5.10
CA ILE A 36 2.68 9.67 -6.24
C ILE A 36 2.96 8.96 -7.56
N LEU A 37 4.11 8.30 -7.71
CA LEU A 37 4.42 7.51 -8.89
C LEU A 37 3.43 6.34 -9.08
N SER A 38 3.03 5.65 -8.00
CA SER A 38 2.02 4.58 -8.07
C SER A 38 0.66 5.10 -8.50
N ILE A 39 0.22 6.26 -7.99
CA ILE A 39 -1.04 6.90 -8.42
C ILE A 39 -0.98 7.22 -9.91
N LEU A 40 0.11 7.83 -10.39
CA LEU A 40 0.28 8.16 -11.80
C LEU A 40 0.35 6.92 -12.69
N MET A 41 0.94 5.83 -12.22
CA MET A 41 0.99 4.57 -12.95
C MET A 41 -0.38 3.92 -13.11
N GLN A 42 -1.21 3.98 -12.07
CA GLN A 42 -2.54 3.35 -12.06
C GLN A 42 -3.63 4.21 -12.72
N LYS A 43 -3.59 5.52 -12.50
CA LYS A 43 -4.65 6.45 -12.90
C LYS A 43 -4.29 7.30 -14.12
N GLY A 44 -3.07 7.16 -14.64
CA GLY A 44 -2.57 8.01 -15.74
C GLY A 44 -2.26 9.44 -15.30
N GLU A 45 -2.32 10.37 -16.25
CA GLU A 45 -2.06 11.80 -16.01
C GLU A 45 -3.04 12.39 -14.99
N GLN A 46 -2.52 13.17 -14.05
CA GLN A 46 -3.32 13.80 -13.00
C GLN A 46 -2.89 15.24 -12.76
N THR A 47 -3.80 16.08 -12.30
CA THR A 47 -3.46 17.41 -11.77
C THR A 47 -2.85 17.30 -10.37
N PRO A 48 -2.03 18.29 -9.93
CA PRO A 48 -1.50 18.33 -8.56
C PRO A 48 -2.60 18.28 -7.49
N SER A 49 -3.75 18.89 -7.74
CA SER A 49 -4.90 18.86 -6.82
C SER A 49 -5.48 17.46 -6.65
N ARG A 50 -5.63 16.72 -7.76
CA ARG A 50 -6.09 15.32 -7.70
C ARG A 50 -5.08 14.41 -7.01
N LEU A 51 -3.78 14.63 -7.23
CA LEU A 51 -2.73 13.90 -6.51
C LEU A 51 -2.76 14.18 -5.00
N ALA A 52 -3.06 15.42 -4.59
CA ALA A 52 -3.24 15.78 -3.19
C ALA A 52 -4.44 15.04 -2.58
N GLU A 53 -5.57 15.01 -3.29
CA GLU A 53 -6.77 14.28 -2.89
C GLU A 53 -6.50 12.77 -2.73
N PHE A 54 -5.97 12.12 -3.76
CA PHE A 54 -5.69 10.67 -3.74
C PHE A 54 -4.66 10.25 -2.68
N SER A 55 -3.70 11.11 -2.37
CA SER A 55 -2.65 10.82 -1.38
C SER A 55 -3.00 11.26 0.04
N GLY A 56 -4.13 11.94 0.24
CA GLY A 56 -4.47 12.54 1.53
C GLY A 56 -3.44 13.58 2.02
N SER A 57 -2.71 14.23 1.09
CA SER A 57 -1.61 15.14 1.39
C SER A 57 -1.98 16.59 1.13
N SER A 58 -1.30 17.53 1.80
CA SER A 58 -1.48 18.96 1.52
C SER A 58 -0.89 19.34 0.16
N SER A 59 -1.45 20.36 -0.48
CA SER A 59 -0.94 20.90 -1.77
C SER A 59 0.53 21.32 -1.70
N ALA A 60 0.97 21.88 -0.57
CA ALA A 60 2.37 22.26 -0.35
C ALA A 60 3.29 21.01 -0.37
N ARG A 61 2.89 19.92 0.29
CA ARG A 61 3.64 18.67 0.28
C ARG A 61 3.70 18.06 -1.11
N ILE A 62 2.58 18.02 -1.83
CA ILE A 62 2.54 17.54 -3.21
C ILE A 62 3.46 18.35 -4.10
N SER A 63 3.43 19.69 -4.03
CA SER A 63 4.30 20.55 -4.82
C SER A 63 5.78 20.25 -4.58
N ALA A 64 6.20 20.00 -3.33
CA ALA A 64 7.57 19.64 -2.99
C ALA A 64 7.96 18.26 -3.57
N VAL A 65 7.11 17.26 -3.42
CA VAL A 65 7.33 15.89 -3.96
C VAL A 65 7.42 15.93 -5.48
N LEU A 66 6.49 16.61 -6.13
CA LEU A 66 6.49 16.75 -7.60
C LEU A 66 7.73 17.49 -8.09
N GLY A 67 8.19 18.53 -7.40
CA GLY A 67 9.44 19.23 -7.74
C GLY A 67 10.67 18.31 -7.65
N THR A 68 10.70 17.39 -6.67
CA THR A 68 11.78 16.41 -6.54
C THR A 68 11.71 15.34 -7.62
N LEU A 69 10.52 14.80 -7.91
CA LEU A 69 10.32 13.80 -8.96
C LEU A 69 10.67 14.34 -10.35
N GLU A 70 10.32 15.58 -10.63
CA GLU A 70 10.64 16.26 -11.89
C GLU A 70 12.15 16.48 -12.05
N LYS A 71 12.86 16.94 -11.00
CA LYS A 71 14.32 17.05 -10.98
C LYS A 71 15.02 15.70 -11.20
N LYS A 72 14.41 14.61 -10.74
CA LYS A 72 14.89 13.23 -10.96
C LYS A 72 14.49 12.68 -12.34
N GLY A 73 13.77 13.41 -13.17
CA GLY A 73 13.31 12.95 -14.48
C GLY A 73 12.22 11.86 -14.43
N MET A 74 11.59 11.63 -13.26
CA MET A 74 10.60 10.56 -13.07
C MET A 74 9.19 10.95 -13.46
N ILE A 75 8.93 12.25 -13.57
CA ILE A 75 7.68 12.84 -14.07
C ILE A 75 7.96 13.99 -15.04
N THR A 76 6.96 14.32 -15.82
CA THR A 76 6.88 15.56 -16.62
C THR A 76 5.64 16.33 -16.25
N ARG A 77 5.67 17.65 -16.49
CA ARG A 77 4.52 18.54 -16.36
C ARG A 77 4.25 19.20 -17.70
N ARG A 78 2.97 19.32 -18.05
CA ARG A 78 2.53 20.09 -19.20
C ARG A 78 1.30 20.91 -18.86
N ILE A 79 1.07 21.97 -19.61
CA ILE A 79 -0.20 22.72 -19.53
C ILE A 79 -1.27 21.85 -20.19
N ASP A 80 -2.44 21.77 -19.57
CA ASP A 80 -3.58 21.07 -20.14
C ASP A 80 -4.05 21.81 -21.41
N SER A 81 -4.24 21.08 -22.51
CA SER A 81 -4.73 21.65 -23.78
C SER A 81 -6.17 22.13 -23.67
N ASP A 82 -6.98 21.49 -22.84
CA ASP A 82 -8.41 21.73 -22.71
C ASP A 82 -8.72 22.84 -21.69
N ASP A 83 -7.91 22.93 -20.62
CA ASP A 83 -7.98 24.03 -19.66
C ASP A 83 -6.57 24.52 -19.29
N ARG A 84 -6.12 25.59 -19.94
CA ARG A 84 -4.79 26.17 -19.75
C ARG A 84 -4.47 26.63 -18.32
N ARG A 85 -5.46 26.65 -17.42
CA ARG A 85 -5.26 26.95 -16.00
C ARG A 85 -4.74 25.75 -15.23
N ASN A 86 -4.83 24.55 -15.81
CA ASN A 86 -4.43 23.31 -15.20
C ASN A 86 -3.04 22.86 -15.71
N ILE A 87 -2.29 22.26 -14.80
CA ILE A 87 -1.06 21.55 -15.10
C ILE A 87 -1.38 20.05 -14.98
N LEU A 88 -0.99 19.28 -15.98
CA LEU A 88 -1.05 17.81 -15.96
C LEU A 88 0.34 17.27 -15.67
N VAL A 89 0.37 16.25 -14.80
CA VAL A 89 1.56 15.53 -14.37
C VAL A 89 1.50 14.13 -14.93
N SER A 90 2.54 13.71 -15.62
CA SER A 90 2.66 12.37 -16.22
C SER A 90 3.90 11.67 -15.71
N ILE A 91 3.81 10.35 -15.51
CA ILE A 91 4.96 9.51 -15.18
C ILE A 91 5.79 9.26 -16.46
N THR A 92 7.11 9.35 -16.33
CA THR A 92 8.06 8.99 -17.42
C THR A 92 8.40 7.50 -17.40
N SER A 93 9.11 7.02 -18.44
CA SER A 93 9.67 5.65 -18.45
C SER A 93 10.58 5.40 -17.25
N GLN A 94 11.41 6.39 -16.88
CA GLN A 94 12.27 6.30 -15.69
C GLN A 94 11.46 6.22 -14.39
N GLY A 95 10.34 6.95 -14.29
CA GLY A 95 9.43 6.84 -13.16
C GLY A 95 8.76 5.46 -13.05
N LYS A 96 8.35 4.88 -14.19
CA LYS A 96 7.79 3.51 -14.25
C LYS A 96 8.83 2.48 -13.80
N GLU A 97 10.03 2.55 -14.34
CA GLU A 97 11.13 1.66 -13.98
C GLU A 97 11.46 1.73 -12.49
N ARG A 98 11.41 2.92 -11.88
CA ARG A 98 11.59 3.11 -10.43
C ARG A 98 10.53 2.39 -9.62
N ILE A 99 9.26 2.46 -10.02
CA ILE A 99 8.16 1.73 -9.36
C ILE A 99 8.36 0.22 -9.48
N GLU A 100 8.68 -0.26 -10.67
CA GLU A 100 8.93 -1.68 -10.90
C GLU A 100 10.12 -2.20 -10.09
N SER A 101 11.19 -1.41 -9.99
CA SER A 101 12.34 -1.73 -9.12
C SER A 101 11.92 -1.82 -7.65
N ASN A 102 11.14 -0.86 -7.16
CA ASN A 102 10.63 -0.90 -5.79
C ASN A 102 9.76 -2.14 -5.52
N HIS A 103 8.92 -2.52 -6.50
CA HIS A 103 8.09 -3.72 -6.38
C HIS A 103 8.93 -5.00 -6.38
N ARG A 104 9.97 -5.08 -7.20
CA ARG A 104 10.91 -6.22 -7.19
C ARG A 104 11.63 -6.32 -5.84
N GLU A 105 12.22 -5.23 -5.36
CA GLU A 105 12.91 -5.20 -4.06
C GLU A 105 11.98 -5.61 -2.89
N MET A 106 10.72 -5.16 -2.91
CA MET A 106 9.73 -5.54 -1.90
C MET A 106 9.37 -7.02 -2.01
N ARG A 107 9.14 -7.53 -3.22
CA ARG A 107 8.85 -8.94 -3.47
C ARG A 107 9.99 -9.81 -2.97
N ASP A 108 11.23 -9.50 -3.38
CA ASP A 108 12.42 -10.27 -2.99
C ASP A 108 12.56 -10.31 -1.46
N THR A 109 12.33 -9.16 -0.80
CA THR A 109 12.39 -9.08 0.66
C THR A 109 11.32 -9.93 1.32
N LEU A 110 10.05 -9.84 0.86
CA LEU A 110 8.96 -10.62 1.43
C LEU A 110 9.10 -12.11 1.13
N THR A 111 9.54 -12.47 -0.07
CA THR A 111 9.84 -13.86 -0.43
C THR A 111 10.88 -14.44 0.51
N TRP A 112 12.00 -13.75 0.72
CA TRP A 112 13.02 -14.19 1.68
C TRP A 112 12.45 -14.36 3.09
N ILE A 113 11.63 -13.42 3.57
CA ILE A 113 10.99 -13.53 4.90
C ILE A 113 10.11 -14.78 4.98
N PHE A 114 9.29 -15.03 3.96
CA PHE A 114 8.41 -16.20 3.93
C PHE A 114 9.18 -17.51 3.83
N GLU A 115 10.30 -17.54 3.12
CA GLU A 115 11.22 -18.68 3.11
C GLU A 115 11.80 -18.97 4.51
N GLN A 116 12.19 -17.92 5.27
CA GLN A 116 12.67 -18.08 6.65
C GLN A 116 11.57 -18.56 7.60
N MET A 117 10.32 -18.15 7.36
CA MET A 117 9.17 -18.62 8.14
C MET A 117 8.83 -20.09 7.86
N GLY A 118 9.08 -20.55 6.65
CA GLY A 118 8.67 -21.84 6.12
C GLY A 118 7.20 -21.90 5.71
N GLU A 119 6.85 -22.87 4.87
CA GLU A 119 5.55 -22.96 4.19
C GLU A 119 4.36 -22.92 5.18
N GLN A 120 4.37 -23.79 6.20
CA GLN A 120 3.24 -23.89 7.14
C GLN A 120 2.99 -22.58 7.90
N LYS A 121 4.04 -21.96 8.44
CA LYS A 121 3.88 -20.70 9.18
C LYS A 121 3.48 -19.54 8.28
N THR A 122 3.95 -19.54 7.05
CA THR A 122 3.56 -18.55 6.04
C THR A 122 2.07 -18.69 5.71
N HIS A 123 1.60 -19.89 5.47
CA HIS A 123 0.19 -20.19 5.25
C HIS A 123 -0.69 -19.72 6.42
N ASP A 124 -0.33 -20.11 7.65
CA ASP A 124 -1.06 -19.73 8.85
C ASP A 124 -1.08 -18.21 9.05
N PHE A 125 0.05 -17.56 8.81
CA PHE A 125 0.16 -16.09 8.85
C PHE A 125 -0.75 -15.43 7.82
N MET A 126 -0.74 -15.90 6.58
CA MET A 126 -1.57 -15.34 5.51
C MET A 126 -3.06 -15.55 5.78
N LYS A 127 -3.45 -16.71 6.34
CA LYS A 127 -4.81 -16.99 6.76
C LYS A 127 -5.28 -16.01 7.84
N LEU A 128 -4.49 -15.80 8.89
CA LEU A 128 -4.79 -14.85 9.96
C LEU A 128 -4.80 -13.39 9.45
N MET A 129 -3.90 -13.06 8.54
CA MET A 129 -3.86 -11.75 7.90
C MET A 129 -5.12 -11.49 7.08
N ASN A 130 -5.57 -12.47 6.30
CA ASN A 130 -6.80 -12.37 5.51
C ASN A 130 -8.03 -12.17 6.41
N GLU A 131 -8.13 -12.93 7.50
CA GLU A 131 -9.17 -12.76 8.51
C GLU A 131 -9.13 -11.35 9.13
N PHE A 132 -7.95 -10.88 9.54
CA PHE A 132 -7.77 -9.55 10.11
C PHE A 132 -8.17 -8.43 9.14
N VAL A 133 -7.76 -8.51 7.88
CA VAL A 133 -8.13 -7.54 6.83
C VAL A 133 -9.63 -7.54 6.58
N THR A 134 -10.29 -8.70 6.62
CA THR A 134 -11.75 -8.81 6.51
C THR A 134 -12.46 -8.09 7.66
N TYR A 135 -12.01 -8.28 8.90
CA TYR A 135 -12.53 -7.50 10.03
C TYR A 135 -12.33 -6.00 9.86
N MET A 136 -11.15 -5.59 9.38
CA MET A 136 -10.88 -4.16 9.13
C MET A 136 -11.79 -3.58 8.05
N ALA A 137 -12.05 -4.32 6.97
CA ALA A 137 -12.94 -3.89 5.88
C ALA A 137 -14.40 -3.70 6.33
N LEU A 138 -14.83 -4.49 7.30
CA LEU A 138 -16.19 -4.44 7.87
C LEU A 138 -16.36 -3.38 8.97
N THR A 139 -15.27 -2.74 9.41
CA THR A 139 -15.32 -1.83 10.56
C THR A 139 -14.82 -0.44 10.19
N HIS A 140 -15.66 0.58 10.43
CA HIS A 140 -15.27 1.97 10.24
C HIS A 140 -15.31 2.74 11.57
N PRO A 141 -14.36 3.64 11.82
CA PRO A 141 -14.39 4.48 13.02
C PRO A 141 -15.67 5.33 13.06
N GLY A 142 -16.38 5.27 14.20
CA GLY A 142 -17.62 6.04 14.40
C GLY A 142 -18.89 5.36 13.90
N GLU A 143 -18.80 4.23 13.23
CA GLU A 143 -19.96 3.44 12.79
C GLU A 143 -20.29 2.31 13.78
N PRO A 144 -21.57 1.85 13.83
CA PRO A 144 -21.94 0.67 14.61
C PRO A 144 -21.14 -0.56 14.16
N ARG A 145 -20.84 -1.45 15.10
CA ARG A 145 -20.20 -2.71 14.76
C ARG A 145 -21.09 -3.58 13.88
N PRO A 146 -20.52 -4.32 12.90
CA PRO A 146 -21.28 -5.21 12.04
C PRO A 146 -21.97 -6.33 12.83
N THR A 147 -23.06 -6.87 12.31
CA THR A 147 -23.76 -8.00 12.92
C THR A 147 -22.89 -9.26 12.85
N LYS A 148 -23.16 -10.22 13.74
CA LYS A 148 -22.43 -11.50 13.74
C LYS A 148 -22.62 -12.28 12.44
N GLU A 149 -23.80 -12.22 11.87
CA GLU A 149 -24.17 -12.90 10.63
C GLU A 149 -23.35 -12.36 9.46
N LEU A 150 -23.27 -11.03 9.31
CA LEU A 150 -22.46 -10.37 8.27
C LEU A 150 -20.99 -10.71 8.41
N VAL A 151 -20.46 -10.70 9.64
CA VAL A 151 -19.06 -11.06 9.92
C VAL A 151 -18.78 -12.51 9.52
N GLN A 152 -19.64 -13.45 9.91
CA GLN A 152 -19.47 -14.87 9.60
C GLN A 152 -19.52 -15.15 8.10
N GLU A 153 -20.46 -14.53 7.38
CA GLU A 153 -20.59 -14.65 5.93
C GLU A 153 -19.34 -14.12 5.22
N SER A 154 -18.92 -12.90 5.54
CA SER A 154 -17.74 -12.28 4.94
C SER A 154 -16.44 -13.06 5.22
N LEU A 155 -16.28 -13.59 6.43
CA LEU A 155 -15.12 -14.43 6.78
C LEU A 155 -15.12 -15.74 5.98
N ARG A 156 -16.29 -16.38 5.78
CA ARG A 156 -16.39 -17.59 5.01
C ARG A 156 -16.05 -17.34 3.54
N GLU A 157 -16.59 -16.28 2.93
CA GLU A 157 -16.26 -15.91 1.55
C GLU A 157 -14.77 -15.60 1.37
N ALA A 158 -14.17 -14.84 2.30
CA ALA A 158 -12.76 -14.51 2.27
C ALA A 158 -11.88 -15.76 2.41
N GLN A 159 -12.27 -16.71 3.27
CA GLN A 159 -11.55 -17.96 3.46
C GLN A 159 -11.65 -18.87 2.22
N ASP A 160 -12.84 -19.01 1.64
CA ASP A 160 -13.05 -19.81 0.43
C ASP A 160 -12.26 -19.26 -0.76
N SER A 161 -12.17 -17.93 -0.89
CA SER A 161 -11.36 -17.26 -1.91
C SER A 161 -9.88 -17.50 -1.70
N PHE A 162 -9.39 -17.34 -0.46
CA PHE A 162 -8.00 -17.57 -0.08
C PHE A 162 -7.55 -19.01 -0.39
N GLU A 163 -8.34 -20.01 0.00
CA GLU A 163 -7.99 -21.42 -0.22
C GLU A 163 -7.93 -21.76 -1.72
N LYS A 164 -8.82 -21.19 -2.54
CA LYS A 164 -8.80 -21.35 -4.00
C LYS A 164 -7.55 -20.75 -4.61
N GLU A 165 -7.21 -19.52 -4.25
CA GLU A 165 -6.02 -18.82 -4.78
C GLU A 165 -4.72 -19.51 -4.35
N PHE A 166 -4.66 -19.94 -3.08
CA PHE A 166 -3.47 -20.62 -2.55
C PHE A 166 -3.27 -22.02 -3.14
N SER A 167 -4.35 -22.74 -3.44
CA SER A 167 -4.29 -24.04 -4.12
C SER A 167 -3.88 -23.90 -5.60
N ALA A 168 -4.44 -22.92 -6.30
CA ALA A 168 -4.11 -22.69 -7.71
C ALA A 168 -2.61 -22.35 -7.93
N SER A 169 -1.99 -21.65 -6.98
CA SER A 169 -0.56 -21.30 -7.07
C SER A 169 0.38 -22.50 -6.89
N LYS A 170 -0.10 -23.63 -6.32
CA LYS A 170 0.68 -24.87 -6.17
C LYS A 170 0.72 -25.73 -7.44
N ASP A 171 -0.30 -25.59 -8.30
CA ASP A 171 -0.40 -26.39 -9.53
C ASP A 171 0.41 -25.78 -10.71
N GLU A 172 0.90 -24.55 -10.55
CA GLU A 172 1.70 -23.83 -11.57
C GLU A 172 3.23 -23.95 -11.35
N THR A 173 3.69 -24.67 -10.30
CA THR A 173 5.12 -24.81 -9.96
C THR A 173 5.62 -26.23 -10.18
#